data_4f2b52264ce7c45363285a25bc9c8d41
#
_entry.id   4f2b52264ce7c45363285a25bc9c8d41
#
_cell.length_a   1.000
_cell.length_b   1.000
_cell.length_c   1.000
_cell.angle_alpha   90.00
_cell.angle_beta   90.00
_cell.angle_gamma   90.00
#
_symmetry.space_group_name_H-M   'P 1'
#
loop_
_entity.id
_entity.type
_entity.pdbx_description
1 polymer ?
#
loop_
_entity_poly.entity_id
_entity_poly.type
_entity_poly.pdbx_seq_one_letter_code
_entity_poly.pdbx_strand_id
1 'polypeptide(L)'
;MRCALADSLTHVAAVSADNLKVAEADLTGALSEIRAHRISPGVFGRYYDLVFAFAAERHDDAQRLWREIVRLARKQPQFSILPYDEGALGPDTERYARLLSLEAESTVVLTAPREEEWVRFKESATAALALIEAADAALASEIRELVIEVVGASRSAHAGRGFGGASSFMLWGSVLLNTEYYDAKLDMMAALLHETAHQLLFGLSLVSR
;
A
#
# COMPACT_ATOMS: atom_id res chain seq x y z
N MET A 1 -11.07 0.02 -7.24
CA MET A 1 -10.06 -0.91 -6.67
C MET A 1 -10.68 -2.00 -5.79
N ARG A 2 -11.34 -1.70 -4.67
CA ARG A 2 -11.88 -2.71 -3.72
C ARG A 2 -12.81 -3.73 -4.37
N CYS A 3 -13.78 -3.29 -5.16
CA CYS A 3 -14.68 -4.21 -5.88
C CYS A 3 -13.91 -5.13 -6.85
N ALA A 4 -12.99 -4.56 -7.64
CA ALA A 4 -12.17 -5.34 -8.56
C ALA A 4 -11.30 -6.38 -7.83
N LEU A 5 -10.72 -6.02 -6.68
CA LEU A 5 -9.99 -6.97 -5.84
C LEU A 5 -10.91 -8.08 -5.32
N ALA A 6 -12.09 -7.73 -4.80
CA ALA A 6 -13.05 -8.72 -4.31
C ALA A 6 -13.54 -9.66 -5.42
N ASP A 7 -13.79 -9.13 -6.62
CA ASP A 7 -14.21 -9.94 -7.78
C ASP A 7 -13.09 -10.88 -8.24
N SER A 8 -11.84 -10.39 -8.26
CA SER A 8 -10.68 -11.22 -8.59
C SER A 8 -10.43 -12.31 -7.52
N LEU A 9 -10.55 -12.00 -6.24
CA LEU A 9 -10.45 -12.98 -5.16
C LEU A 9 -11.57 -14.03 -5.24
N THR A 10 -12.79 -13.62 -5.64
CA THR A 10 -13.90 -14.56 -5.90
C THR A 10 -13.54 -15.52 -7.02
N HIS A 11 -12.97 -15.02 -8.12
CA HIS A 11 -12.54 -15.86 -9.24
C HIS A 11 -11.41 -16.81 -8.82
N VAL A 12 -10.39 -16.32 -8.13
CA VAL A 12 -9.28 -17.13 -7.62
C VAL A 12 -9.80 -18.25 -6.71
N ALA A 13 -10.73 -17.92 -5.80
CA ALA A 13 -11.32 -18.93 -4.93
C ALA A 13 -12.11 -20.01 -5.71
N ALA A 14 -12.86 -19.61 -6.74
CA ALA A 14 -13.63 -20.54 -7.55
C ALA A 14 -12.75 -21.52 -8.35
N VAL A 15 -11.66 -21.02 -8.97
CA VAL A 15 -10.77 -21.85 -9.80
C VAL A 15 -9.73 -22.64 -8.99
N SER A 16 -9.56 -22.32 -7.72
CA SER A 16 -8.53 -22.92 -6.85
C SER A 16 -9.10 -23.48 -5.54
N ALA A 17 -10.41 -23.79 -5.48
CA ALA A 17 -11.10 -24.23 -4.27
C ALA A 17 -10.42 -25.42 -3.59
N ASP A 18 -10.02 -26.43 -4.36
CA ASP A 18 -9.36 -27.62 -3.87
C ASP A 18 -7.98 -27.34 -3.26
N ASN A 19 -7.27 -26.34 -3.81
CA ASN A 19 -5.92 -25.97 -3.37
C ASN A 19 -5.94 -25.03 -2.16
N LEU A 20 -6.94 -24.15 -2.06
CA LEU A 20 -7.00 -23.15 -1.00
C LEU A 20 -7.58 -23.66 0.31
N LYS A 21 -8.41 -24.70 0.27
CA LYS A 21 -9.07 -25.30 1.45
C LYS A 21 -9.73 -24.24 2.36
N VAL A 22 -10.42 -23.28 1.76
CA VAL A 22 -11.04 -22.17 2.48
C VAL A 22 -12.48 -22.49 2.80
N ALA A 23 -12.92 -22.18 4.01
CA ALA A 23 -14.32 -22.26 4.35
C ALA A 23 -15.11 -21.17 3.60
N GLU A 24 -16.22 -21.52 2.96
CA GLU A 24 -17.06 -20.61 2.18
C GLU A 24 -17.54 -19.40 3.02
N ALA A 25 -17.85 -19.61 4.29
CA ALA A 25 -18.24 -18.55 5.20
C ALA A 25 -17.13 -17.51 5.44
N ASP A 26 -15.88 -17.93 5.54
CA ASP A 26 -14.73 -17.04 5.70
C ASP A 26 -14.45 -16.24 4.43
N LEU A 27 -14.60 -16.86 3.27
CA LEU A 27 -14.52 -16.18 1.98
C LEU A 27 -15.60 -15.09 1.85
N THR A 28 -16.86 -15.46 2.03
CA THR A 28 -17.99 -14.55 1.92
C THR A 28 -17.86 -13.36 2.86
N GLY A 29 -17.48 -13.62 4.12
CA GLY A 29 -17.25 -12.57 5.10
C GLY A 29 -16.12 -11.62 4.69
N ALA A 30 -14.96 -12.14 4.27
CA ALA A 30 -13.84 -11.33 3.84
C ALA A 30 -14.17 -10.48 2.59
N LEU A 31 -14.86 -11.04 1.61
CA LEU A 31 -15.27 -10.33 0.41
C LEU A 31 -16.26 -9.20 0.71
N SER A 32 -17.18 -9.42 1.64
CA SER A 32 -18.09 -8.39 2.13
C SER A 32 -17.34 -7.21 2.76
N GLU A 33 -16.39 -7.50 3.66
CA GLU A 33 -15.55 -6.48 4.30
C GLU A 33 -14.72 -5.69 3.27
N ILE A 34 -14.09 -6.37 2.30
CA ILE A 34 -13.30 -5.73 1.24
C ILE A 34 -14.17 -4.77 0.40
N ARG A 35 -15.42 -5.13 0.11
CA ARG A 35 -16.32 -4.26 -0.65
C ARG A 35 -16.82 -3.08 0.17
N ALA A 36 -17.13 -3.30 1.45
CA ALA A 36 -17.77 -2.32 2.30
C ALA A 36 -16.81 -1.30 2.90
N HIS A 37 -15.59 -1.71 3.24
CA HIS A 37 -14.66 -0.92 4.05
C HIS A 37 -13.33 -0.63 3.37
N ARG A 38 -12.60 0.32 3.93
CA ARG A 38 -11.20 0.57 3.56
C ARG A 38 -10.37 -0.66 3.96
N ILE A 39 -9.40 -0.99 3.14
CA ILE A 39 -8.50 -2.12 3.38
C ILE A 39 -7.04 -1.65 3.32
N SER A 40 -6.18 -2.29 4.11
CA SER A 40 -4.77 -1.90 4.14
C SER A 40 -4.06 -2.23 2.81
N PRO A 41 -3.03 -1.45 2.42
CA PRO A 41 -2.16 -1.77 1.28
C PRO A 41 -1.56 -3.17 1.35
N GLY A 42 -1.31 -3.67 2.56
CA GLY A 42 -0.84 -5.03 2.78
C GLY A 42 -1.79 -6.13 2.28
N VAL A 43 -3.10 -5.87 2.14
CA VAL A 43 -4.04 -6.80 1.51
C VAL A 43 -3.79 -6.88 0.01
N PHE A 44 -3.57 -5.73 -0.66
CA PHE A 44 -3.24 -5.70 -2.08
C PHE A 44 -1.90 -6.40 -2.34
N GLY A 45 -0.87 -6.10 -1.55
CA GLY A 45 0.42 -6.75 -1.68
C GLY A 45 0.34 -8.28 -1.55
N ARG A 46 -0.46 -8.79 -0.59
CA ARG A 46 -0.69 -10.24 -0.43
C ARG A 46 -1.49 -10.84 -1.56
N TYR A 47 -2.42 -10.09 -2.14
CA TYR A 47 -3.13 -10.54 -3.33
C TYR A 47 -2.17 -10.79 -4.51
N TYR A 48 -1.23 -9.88 -4.78
CA TYR A 48 -0.24 -10.10 -5.81
C TYR A 48 0.70 -11.26 -5.47
N ASP A 49 1.13 -11.38 -4.21
CA ASP A 49 1.90 -12.55 -3.76
C ASP A 49 1.15 -13.86 -3.97
N LEU A 50 -0.17 -13.86 -3.71
CA LEU A 50 -1.05 -15.00 -3.95
C LEU A 50 -1.08 -15.38 -5.43
N VAL A 51 -1.23 -14.40 -6.32
CA VAL A 51 -1.21 -14.63 -7.78
C VAL A 51 0.15 -15.20 -8.22
N PHE A 52 1.26 -14.64 -7.72
CA PHE A 52 2.60 -15.15 -8.01
C PHE A 52 2.84 -16.54 -7.43
N ALA A 53 2.29 -16.85 -6.26
CA ALA A 53 2.38 -18.18 -5.67
C ALA A 53 1.64 -19.21 -6.53
N PHE A 54 0.45 -18.88 -7.05
CA PHE A 54 -0.28 -19.76 -7.97
C PHE A 54 0.45 -19.95 -9.30
N ALA A 55 0.95 -18.87 -9.89
CA ALA A 55 1.71 -18.95 -11.15
C ALA A 55 2.98 -19.81 -11.03
N ALA A 56 3.54 -19.91 -9.82
CA ALA A 56 4.70 -20.73 -9.50
C ALA A 56 4.34 -22.09 -8.86
N GLU A 57 3.06 -22.50 -8.84
CA GLU A 57 2.55 -23.76 -8.27
C GLU A 57 2.90 -23.96 -6.78
N ARG A 58 3.13 -22.87 -6.02
CA ARG A 58 3.46 -22.89 -4.59
C ARG A 58 2.18 -22.90 -3.74
N HIS A 59 1.50 -24.02 -3.69
CA HIS A 59 0.16 -24.13 -3.08
C HIS A 59 0.14 -23.84 -1.57
N ASP A 60 1.16 -24.23 -0.81
CA ASP A 60 1.25 -23.94 0.63
C ASP A 60 1.39 -22.45 0.91
N ASP A 61 2.18 -21.75 0.11
CA ASP A 61 2.30 -20.29 0.17
C ASP A 61 0.97 -19.63 -0.18
N ALA A 62 0.29 -20.09 -1.23
CA ALA A 62 -1.01 -19.58 -1.62
C ALA A 62 -2.04 -19.73 -0.49
N GLN A 63 -2.10 -20.88 0.17
CA GLN A 63 -2.98 -21.10 1.33
C GLN A 63 -2.66 -20.18 2.50
N ARG A 64 -1.38 -19.96 2.80
CA ARG A 64 -0.94 -19.04 3.86
C ARG A 64 -1.35 -17.60 3.54
N LEU A 65 -1.06 -17.12 2.33
CA LEU A 65 -1.39 -15.78 1.86
C LEU A 65 -2.90 -15.53 1.86
N TRP A 66 -3.68 -16.51 1.42
CA TRP A 66 -5.13 -16.44 1.47
C TRP A 66 -5.65 -16.23 2.90
N ARG A 67 -5.18 -17.02 3.87
CA ARG A 67 -5.57 -16.85 5.28
C ARG A 67 -5.19 -15.49 5.84
N GLU A 68 -4.02 -14.97 5.42
CA GLU A 68 -3.59 -13.62 5.81
C GLU A 68 -4.52 -12.55 5.22
N ILE A 69 -4.91 -12.65 3.94
CA ILE A 69 -5.88 -11.74 3.29
C ILE A 69 -7.20 -11.74 4.06
N VAL A 70 -7.78 -12.93 4.32
CA VAL A 70 -9.04 -13.07 5.07
C VAL A 70 -8.96 -12.41 6.45
N ARG A 71 -7.86 -12.63 7.17
CA ARG A 71 -7.63 -12.04 8.48
C ARG A 71 -7.50 -10.52 8.43
N LEU A 72 -6.78 -10.00 7.44
CA LEU A 72 -6.53 -8.55 7.30
C LEU A 72 -7.73 -7.80 6.76
N ALA A 73 -8.54 -8.41 5.90
CA ALA A 73 -9.76 -7.81 5.38
C ALA A 73 -10.76 -7.41 6.47
N ARG A 74 -10.73 -8.11 7.61
CA ARG A 74 -11.56 -7.81 8.79
C ARG A 74 -11.06 -6.62 9.62
N LYS A 75 -9.87 -6.08 9.31
CA LYS A 75 -9.30 -4.94 10.02
C LYS A 75 -9.57 -3.67 9.22
N GLN A 76 -10.16 -2.69 9.86
CA GLN A 76 -10.34 -1.37 9.28
C GLN A 76 -9.08 -0.52 9.54
N PRO A 77 -8.29 -0.21 8.51
CA PRO A 77 -7.10 0.60 8.70
C PRO A 77 -7.50 2.06 8.91
N GLN A 78 -6.73 2.75 9.74
CA GLN A 78 -6.79 4.19 9.88
C GLN A 78 -5.64 4.82 9.09
N PHE A 79 -5.86 6.05 8.62
CA PHE A 79 -4.78 6.82 8.01
C PHE A 79 -3.60 6.94 8.99
N SER A 80 -2.39 6.67 8.51
CA SER A 80 -1.18 6.69 9.32
C SER A 80 0.03 7.20 8.55
N ILE A 81 0.97 7.80 9.27
CA ILE A 81 2.30 8.16 8.77
C ILE A 81 3.27 7.24 9.50
N LEU A 82 3.97 6.39 8.76
CA LEU A 82 4.77 5.29 9.29
C LEU A 82 6.23 5.38 8.81
N PRO A 83 7.22 5.06 9.65
CA PRO A 83 8.57 4.85 9.18
C PRO A 83 8.66 3.52 8.42
N TYR A 84 9.56 3.46 7.44
CA TYR A 84 9.90 2.22 6.77
C TYR A 84 10.81 1.38 7.66
N ASP A 85 10.23 0.64 8.58
CA ASP A 85 10.93 -0.31 9.45
C ASP A 85 10.05 -1.50 9.82
N GLU A 86 10.68 -2.55 10.36
CA GLU A 86 9.95 -3.76 10.78
C GLU A 86 9.00 -3.52 11.96
N GLY A 87 9.27 -2.52 12.80
CA GLY A 87 8.42 -2.19 13.95
C GLY A 87 7.06 -1.66 13.50
N ALA A 88 7.04 -0.82 12.46
CA ALA A 88 5.83 -0.19 11.93
C ALA A 88 5.12 -1.04 10.87
N LEU A 89 5.87 -1.61 9.92
CA LEU A 89 5.33 -2.35 8.77
C LEU A 89 5.30 -3.87 8.99
N GLY A 90 6.04 -4.37 9.98
CA GLY A 90 6.14 -5.80 10.25
C GLY A 90 6.61 -6.59 9.02
N PRO A 91 5.95 -7.71 8.68
CA PRO A 91 6.33 -8.53 7.52
C PRO A 91 6.09 -7.86 6.17
N ASP A 92 5.47 -6.68 6.14
CA ASP A 92 5.26 -5.93 4.91
C ASP A 92 6.48 -5.11 4.48
N THR A 93 7.47 -4.90 5.35
CA THR A 93 8.70 -4.15 5.05
C THR A 93 9.40 -4.67 3.80
N GLU A 94 9.72 -5.97 3.74
CA GLU A 94 10.33 -6.58 2.57
C GLU A 94 9.42 -6.56 1.34
N ARG A 95 8.11 -6.69 1.54
CA ARG A 95 7.11 -6.66 0.46
C ARG A 95 7.11 -5.32 -0.26
N TYR A 96 7.23 -4.20 0.47
CA TYR A 96 7.31 -2.86 -0.11
C TYR A 96 8.47 -2.74 -1.09
N ALA A 97 9.69 -3.05 -0.67
CA ALA A 97 10.88 -2.97 -1.53
C ALA A 97 10.76 -3.90 -2.76
N ARG A 98 10.26 -5.11 -2.57
CA ARG A 98 10.12 -6.10 -3.62
C ARG A 98 9.08 -5.70 -4.67
N LEU A 99 7.88 -5.27 -4.26
CA LEU A 99 6.82 -4.90 -5.21
C LEU A 99 7.16 -3.61 -5.96
N LEU A 100 7.75 -2.63 -5.29
CA LEU A 100 8.26 -1.42 -5.94
C LEU A 100 9.37 -1.73 -6.95
N SER A 101 10.26 -2.67 -6.62
CA SER A 101 11.32 -3.11 -7.54
C SER A 101 10.75 -3.79 -8.80
N LEU A 102 9.69 -4.57 -8.65
CA LEU A 102 9.01 -5.21 -9.79
C LEU A 102 8.39 -4.18 -10.74
N GLU A 103 7.71 -3.16 -10.22
CA GLU A 103 7.11 -2.11 -11.06
C GLU A 103 8.15 -1.19 -11.70
N ALA A 104 9.23 -0.89 -10.98
CA ALA A 104 10.31 -0.04 -11.49
C ALA A 104 11.24 -0.75 -12.48
N GLU A 105 11.08 -2.06 -12.68
CA GLU A 105 12.00 -2.92 -13.47
C GLU A 105 13.47 -2.73 -13.06
N SER A 106 13.69 -2.36 -11.78
CA SER A 106 15.01 -2.07 -11.21
C SER A 106 14.99 -2.33 -9.71
N THR A 107 16.16 -2.63 -9.14
CA THR A 107 16.28 -2.84 -7.70
C THR A 107 16.06 -1.53 -6.93
N VAL A 108 15.00 -1.48 -6.16
CA VAL A 108 14.73 -0.40 -5.20
C VAL A 108 15.24 -0.82 -3.82
N VAL A 109 16.22 -0.11 -3.30
CA VAL A 109 16.80 -0.38 -1.98
C VAL A 109 16.33 0.70 -1.01
N LEU A 110 15.44 0.31 -0.11
CA LEU A 110 14.88 1.16 0.93
C LEU A 110 15.58 0.86 2.26
N THR A 111 15.77 1.88 3.06
CA THR A 111 16.29 1.77 4.42
C THR A 111 15.40 2.54 5.41
N ALA A 112 15.42 2.09 6.66
CA ALA A 112 14.76 2.82 7.72
C ALA A 112 15.38 4.23 7.85
N PRO A 113 14.55 5.27 8.05
CA PRO A 113 15.05 6.61 8.29
C PRO A 113 15.77 6.69 9.63
N ARG A 114 16.74 7.57 9.74
CA ARG A 114 17.33 7.92 11.04
C ARG A 114 16.27 8.64 11.89
N GLU A 115 16.39 8.56 13.21
CA GLU A 115 15.41 9.15 14.14
C GLU A 115 15.15 10.65 13.85
N GLU A 116 16.20 11.43 13.64
CA GLU A 116 16.08 12.86 13.36
C GLU A 116 15.40 13.14 11.99
N GLU A 117 15.67 12.32 10.99
CA GLU A 117 15.03 12.41 9.68
C GLU A 117 13.55 12.07 9.78
N TRP A 118 13.25 11.01 10.54
CA TRP A 118 11.88 10.58 10.77
C TRP A 118 11.04 11.64 11.49
N VAL A 119 11.58 12.25 12.54
CA VAL A 119 10.87 13.29 13.29
C VAL A 119 10.55 14.47 12.38
N ARG A 120 11.53 15.00 11.63
CA ARG A 120 11.31 16.11 10.68
C ARG A 120 10.30 15.75 9.59
N PHE A 121 10.44 14.56 9.00
CA PHE A 121 9.52 14.07 7.97
C PHE A 121 8.08 14.02 8.48
N LYS A 122 7.87 13.40 9.64
CA LYS A 122 6.54 13.27 10.25
C LYS A 122 5.91 14.62 10.57
N GLU A 123 6.70 15.56 11.09
CA GLU A 123 6.25 16.94 11.34
C GLU A 123 5.89 17.65 10.04
N SER A 124 6.72 17.55 9.01
CA SER A 124 6.47 18.14 7.69
C SER A 124 5.22 17.56 7.04
N ALA A 125 5.06 16.23 7.04
CA ALA A 125 3.88 15.57 6.47
C ALA A 125 2.60 15.94 7.23
N THR A 126 2.65 15.99 8.55
CA THR A 126 1.51 16.40 9.38
C THR A 126 1.11 17.85 9.10
N ALA A 127 2.10 18.73 9.02
CA ALA A 127 1.86 20.16 8.71
C ALA A 127 1.35 20.39 7.28
N ALA A 128 1.84 19.62 6.30
CA ALA A 128 1.36 19.67 4.92
C ALA A 128 -0.11 19.23 4.83
N LEU A 129 -0.49 18.13 5.49
CA LEU A 129 -1.88 17.67 5.55
C LEU A 129 -2.81 18.68 6.22
N ALA A 130 -2.36 19.34 7.29
CA ALA A 130 -3.11 20.41 7.95
C ALA A 130 -3.31 21.63 7.04
N LEU A 131 -2.30 21.99 6.23
CA LEU A 131 -2.42 23.06 5.23
C LEU A 131 -3.42 22.72 4.13
N ILE A 132 -3.39 21.48 3.62
CA ILE A 132 -4.37 21.00 2.63
C ILE A 132 -5.78 21.08 3.23
N GLU A 133 -5.97 20.59 4.44
CA GLU A 133 -7.28 20.62 5.13
C GLU A 133 -7.80 22.03 5.35
N ALA A 134 -6.93 22.97 5.73
CA ALA A 134 -7.28 24.37 5.90
C ALA A 134 -7.63 25.08 4.58
N ALA A 135 -6.97 24.69 3.48
CA ALA A 135 -7.20 25.25 2.15
C ALA A 135 -8.42 24.63 1.46
N ASP A 136 -8.58 23.33 1.55
CA ASP A 136 -9.66 22.55 0.92
C ASP A 136 -9.92 21.26 1.71
N ALA A 137 -10.94 21.28 2.57
CA ALA A 137 -11.33 20.15 3.40
C ALA A 137 -11.86 18.98 2.56
N ALA A 138 -12.45 19.23 1.38
CA ALA A 138 -12.92 18.17 0.50
C ALA A 138 -11.74 17.40 -0.10
N LEU A 139 -10.72 18.10 -0.59
CA LEU A 139 -9.49 17.50 -1.07
C LEU A 139 -8.76 16.71 0.02
N ALA A 140 -8.70 17.24 1.25
CA ALA A 140 -8.12 16.52 2.38
C ALA A 140 -8.87 15.22 2.69
N SER A 141 -10.20 15.23 2.56
CA SER A 141 -11.03 14.04 2.71
C SER A 141 -10.75 13.02 1.61
N GLU A 142 -10.65 13.44 0.35
CA GLU A 142 -10.31 12.58 -0.79
C GLU A 142 -8.94 11.92 -0.62
N ILE A 143 -7.93 12.68 -0.19
CA ILE A 143 -6.60 12.14 0.12
C ILE A 143 -6.72 11.02 1.14
N ARG A 144 -7.43 11.24 2.25
CA ARG A 144 -7.60 10.23 3.31
C ARG A 144 -8.42 9.02 2.85
N GLU A 145 -9.28 9.16 1.85
CA GLU A 145 -9.99 8.03 1.25
C GLU A 145 -9.11 7.20 0.32
N LEU A 146 -8.21 7.82 -0.43
CA LEU A 146 -7.33 7.16 -1.39
C LEU A 146 -6.06 6.62 -0.73
N VAL A 147 -5.51 7.34 0.24
CA VAL A 147 -4.27 7.00 0.95
C VAL A 147 -4.60 6.50 2.36
N ILE A 148 -4.13 5.31 2.66
CA ILE A 148 -4.26 4.67 3.98
C ILE A 148 -3.00 4.93 4.80
N GLU A 149 -1.84 4.90 4.14
CA GLU A 149 -0.57 5.09 4.82
C GLU A 149 0.42 5.88 3.97
N VAL A 150 1.12 6.80 4.63
CA VAL A 150 2.28 7.50 4.09
C VAL A 150 3.50 6.89 4.76
N VAL A 151 4.37 6.27 3.98
CA VAL A 151 5.56 5.59 4.48
C VAL A 151 6.79 6.43 4.18
N GLY A 152 7.50 6.86 5.23
CA GLY A 152 8.76 7.56 5.12
C GLY A 152 9.93 6.57 5.07
N ALA A 153 10.69 6.56 3.98
CA ALA A 153 11.88 5.74 3.83
C ALA A 153 13.07 6.59 3.40
N SER A 154 14.27 6.18 3.82
CA SER A 154 15.51 6.75 3.32
C SER A 154 16.09 5.86 2.22
N ARG A 155 16.93 6.43 1.36
CA ARG A 155 17.63 5.63 0.36
C ARG A 155 18.86 4.98 0.98
N SER A 156 19.22 3.83 0.47
CA SER A 156 20.54 3.26 0.75
C SER A 156 21.64 4.14 0.13
N ALA A 157 22.71 4.39 0.88
CA ALA A 157 23.89 5.09 0.37
C ALA A 157 24.53 4.44 -0.88
N HIS A 158 24.19 3.18 -1.15
CA HIS A 158 24.70 2.39 -2.28
C HIS A 158 23.72 2.35 -3.46
N ALA A 159 22.56 2.99 -3.38
CA ALA A 159 21.57 3.02 -4.46
C ALA A 159 21.94 4.09 -5.50
N GLY A 160 22.14 3.70 -6.74
CA GLY A 160 22.59 4.57 -7.83
C GLY A 160 21.60 5.66 -8.27
N ARG A 161 20.30 5.49 -8.03
CA ARG A 161 19.25 6.51 -8.29
C ARG A 161 18.50 6.80 -7.00
N GLY A 162 18.38 8.09 -6.66
CA GLY A 162 17.47 8.54 -5.59
C GLY A 162 16.02 8.42 -6.04
N PHE A 163 15.12 8.16 -5.10
CA PHE A 163 13.69 8.32 -5.29
C PHE A 163 13.20 9.53 -4.49
N GLY A 164 12.25 10.26 -5.01
CA GLY A 164 11.55 11.32 -4.27
C GLY A 164 10.30 10.73 -3.60
N GLY A 165 9.35 10.29 -4.41
CA GLY A 165 8.17 9.54 -3.98
C GLY A 165 7.97 8.33 -4.87
N ALA A 166 7.13 7.42 -4.42
CA ALA A 166 6.70 6.26 -5.18
C ALA A 166 5.31 5.80 -4.74
N SER A 167 4.49 5.47 -5.71
CA SER A 167 3.21 4.81 -5.52
C SER A 167 3.19 3.53 -6.34
N SER A 168 2.66 2.46 -5.78
CA SER A 168 2.57 1.16 -6.43
C SER A 168 1.11 0.77 -6.62
N PHE A 169 0.76 0.32 -7.81
CA PHE A 169 -0.52 -0.33 -8.07
C PHE A 169 -0.71 -1.57 -7.19
N MET A 170 0.37 -2.30 -6.92
CA MET A 170 0.37 -3.50 -6.09
C MET A 170 0.27 -3.22 -4.58
N LEU A 171 0.46 -1.96 -4.17
CA LEU A 171 0.33 -1.49 -2.79
C LEU A 171 -0.68 -0.35 -2.72
N TRP A 172 -1.81 -0.48 -3.41
CA TRP A 172 -2.79 0.59 -3.50
C TRP A 172 -3.26 1.06 -2.12
N GLY A 173 -3.24 2.39 -1.94
CA GLY A 173 -3.50 3.03 -0.66
C GLY A 173 -2.24 3.36 0.14
N SER A 174 -1.04 3.00 -0.36
CA SER A 174 0.23 3.42 0.22
C SER A 174 0.96 4.40 -0.66
N VAL A 175 1.55 5.42 -0.03
CA VAL A 175 2.43 6.40 -0.63
C VAL A 175 3.78 6.31 0.08
N LEU A 176 4.84 6.05 -0.66
CA LEU A 176 6.21 6.05 -0.15
C LEU A 176 6.89 7.38 -0.49
N LEU A 177 7.48 8.04 0.50
CA LEU A 177 8.21 9.30 0.32
C LEU A 177 9.60 9.20 0.94
N ASN A 178 10.57 9.85 0.27
CA ASN A 178 11.94 9.91 0.76
C ASN A 178 12.05 10.95 1.89
N THR A 179 12.51 10.52 3.06
CA THR A 179 12.64 11.36 4.24
C THR A 179 13.72 12.43 4.13
N GLU A 180 14.60 12.35 3.14
CA GLU A 180 15.69 13.32 2.92
C GLU A 180 15.27 14.53 2.08
N TYR A 181 14.09 14.53 1.41
CA TYR A 181 13.78 15.52 0.37
C TYR A 181 12.70 16.54 0.73
N TYR A 182 11.90 16.29 1.75
CA TYR A 182 10.68 17.09 1.98
C TYR A 182 10.69 17.83 3.32
N ASP A 183 11.74 18.61 3.56
CA ASP A 183 11.83 19.47 4.77
C ASP A 183 10.86 20.67 4.69
N ALA A 184 10.62 21.22 3.49
CA ALA A 184 9.68 22.31 3.32
C ALA A 184 8.24 21.79 3.18
N LYS A 185 7.30 22.42 3.91
CA LYS A 185 5.87 22.03 3.94
C LYS A 185 5.22 22.04 2.56
N LEU A 186 5.58 22.96 1.68
CA LEU A 186 5.03 23.07 0.34
C LEU A 186 5.53 21.96 -0.58
N ASP A 187 6.79 21.58 -0.45
CA ASP A 187 7.36 20.46 -1.21
C ASP A 187 6.73 19.14 -0.77
N MET A 188 6.55 18.95 0.54
CA MET A 188 5.83 17.80 1.09
C MET A 188 4.37 17.77 0.62
N MET A 189 3.69 18.92 0.61
CA MET A 189 2.32 19.02 0.11
C MET A 189 2.24 18.63 -1.37
N ALA A 190 3.15 19.15 -2.20
CA ALA A 190 3.22 18.82 -3.63
C ALA A 190 3.47 17.31 -3.84
N ALA A 191 4.36 16.71 -3.07
CA ALA A 191 4.65 15.29 -3.13
C ALA A 191 3.42 14.43 -2.74
N LEU A 192 2.74 14.77 -1.63
CA LEU A 192 1.52 14.09 -1.21
C LEU A 192 0.42 14.15 -2.26
N LEU A 193 0.20 15.32 -2.86
CA LEU A 193 -0.79 15.50 -3.92
C LEU A 193 -0.42 14.71 -5.17
N HIS A 194 0.85 14.75 -5.57
CA HIS A 194 1.36 14.00 -6.73
C HIS A 194 1.15 12.49 -6.57
N GLU A 195 1.56 11.94 -5.44
CA GLU A 195 1.43 10.51 -5.18
C GLU A 195 -0.03 10.09 -4.97
N THR A 196 -0.85 10.96 -4.38
CA THR A 196 -2.31 10.72 -4.30
C THR A 196 -2.96 10.67 -5.69
N ALA A 197 -2.51 11.52 -6.62
CA ALA A 197 -2.99 11.49 -7.99
C ALA A 197 -2.67 10.16 -8.69
N HIS A 198 -1.52 9.54 -8.42
CA HIS A 198 -1.22 8.18 -8.88
C HIS A 198 -2.21 7.15 -8.31
N GLN A 199 -2.56 7.24 -7.02
CA GLN A 199 -3.55 6.35 -6.42
C GLN A 199 -4.92 6.47 -7.09
N LEU A 200 -5.34 7.70 -7.42
CA LEU A 200 -6.58 7.95 -8.17
C LEU A 200 -6.50 7.36 -9.59
N LEU A 201 -5.42 7.59 -10.32
CA LEU A 201 -5.21 7.06 -11.68
C LEU A 201 -5.24 5.53 -11.70
N PHE A 202 -4.62 4.86 -10.73
CA PHE A 202 -4.71 3.41 -10.58
C PHE A 202 -6.16 2.95 -10.39
N GLY A 203 -6.95 3.67 -9.58
CA GLY A 203 -8.37 3.39 -9.41
C GLY A 203 -9.17 3.52 -10.70
N LEU A 204 -8.94 4.58 -11.46
CA LEU A 204 -9.63 4.86 -12.72
C LEU A 204 -9.26 3.87 -13.82
N SER A 205 -8.03 3.40 -13.89
CA SER A 205 -7.57 2.44 -14.92
C SER A 205 -8.30 1.10 -14.88
N LEU A 206 -8.91 0.73 -13.75
CA LEU A 206 -9.71 -0.49 -13.60
C LEU A 206 -11.18 -0.32 -13.99
N VAL A 207 -11.68 0.91 -14.05
CA VAL A 207 -13.09 1.19 -14.39
C VAL A 207 -13.30 1.25 -15.90
N SER A 208 -12.22 1.44 -16.66
CA SER A 208 -12.24 1.66 -18.11
C SER A 208 -12.24 0.37 -18.96
N ARG A 209 -12.48 -0.82 -18.35
CA ARG A 209 -12.47 -2.10 -19.06
C ARG A 209 -13.83 -2.78 -19.06
#